data_2104a4852c6435367d9a376480381d9c
#
_entry.id   2104a4852c6435367d9a376480381d9c
#
_cell.length_a   1.000
_cell.length_b   1.000
_cell.length_c   1.000
_cell.angle_alpha   90.00
_cell.angle_beta   90.00
_cell.angle_gamma   90.00
#
_symmetry.space_group_name_H-M   'P 1'
#
loop_
_entity.id
_entity.type
_entity.pdbx_description
1 polymer ?
#
loop_
_entity_poly.entity_id
_entity_poly.type
_entity_poly.pdbx_seq_one_letter_code
_entity_poly.pdbx_strand_id
1 'polypeptide(L)'
;MMISICYLVVKGLLQTTSDGQMKLMDFLDEQRMSRLYEKFILEYYKKHYPELSVSASQIPWSLDDGIGDMLPIMQSDIHLQRGSTVLIIDAKYYASTTQVQFDKHTFHSNNLYQIFTYVKNREYQFDDTENAVSGMILYAKTDAVIQPDNVYQMHGNQISVRTLDLNLPFEQVAGLSLIHI
;
A
#
# COMPACT_ATOMS: atom_id res chain seq x y z
N MET A 1 -17.15 -13.94 -3.93
CA MET A 1 -18.04 -13.49 -5.02
C MET A 1 -17.61 -12.18 -5.67
N MET A 2 -17.22 -11.11 -4.95
CA MET A 2 -16.77 -9.86 -5.57
C MET A 2 -15.42 -9.98 -6.32
N ILE A 3 -14.46 -10.71 -5.79
CA ILE A 3 -13.15 -10.94 -6.45
C ILE A 3 -13.34 -11.74 -7.74
N SER A 4 -14.25 -12.72 -7.74
CA SER A 4 -14.59 -13.50 -8.94
C SER A 4 -15.27 -12.64 -10.01
N ILE A 5 -16.07 -11.66 -9.61
CA ILE A 5 -16.70 -10.71 -10.54
C ILE A 5 -15.65 -9.77 -11.13
N CYS A 6 -14.73 -9.23 -10.31
CA CYS A 6 -13.61 -8.41 -10.80
C CYS A 6 -12.72 -9.19 -11.76
N TYR A 7 -12.42 -10.46 -11.47
CA TYR A 7 -11.65 -11.35 -12.34
C TYR A 7 -12.37 -11.60 -13.67
N LEU A 8 -13.67 -11.83 -13.66
CA LEU A 8 -14.48 -12.04 -14.88
C LEU A 8 -14.58 -10.78 -15.72
N VAL A 9 -14.73 -9.60 -15.10
CA VAL A 9 -14.77 -8.31 -15.81
C VAL A 9 -13.41 -8.01 -16.45
N VAL A 10 -12.30 -8.24 -15.74
CA VAL A 10 -10.95 -8.07 -16.29
C VAL A 10 -10.68 -9.05 -17.43
N LYS A 11 -11.06 -10.33 -17.27
CA LYS A 11 -10.88 -11.36 -18.30
C LYS A 11 -11.77 -11.15 -19.54
N GLY A 12 -12.94 -10.56 -19.38
CA GLY A 12 -13.84 -10.20 -20.48
C GLY A 12 -13.44 -8.96 -21.28
N LEU A 13 -12.55 -8.13 -20.75
CA LEU A 13 -11.99 -6.95 -21.41
C LEU A 13 -10.70 -7.25 -22.20
N LEU A 14 -10.14 -8.46 -22.06
CA LEU A 14 -8.94 -8.92 -22.74
C LEU A 14 -9.29 -9.63 -24.07
N GLN A 15 -9.88 -8.91 -25.04
CA GLN A 15 -9.92 -9.39 -26.42
C GLN A 15 -8.99 -8.58 -27.32
N THR A 16 -7.87 -9.24 -27.58
CA THR A 16 -7.03 -9.29 -28.79
C THR A 16 -6.74 -8.01 -29.61
N THR A 17 -5.46 -7.69 -29.88
CA THR A 17 -4.72 -7.94 -31.14
C THR A 17 -3.43 -7.12 -31.22
N SER A 18 -2.35 -7.75 -31.70
CA SER A 18 -1.05 -7.25 -32.17
C SER A 18 -0.03 -6.71 -31.14
N ASP A 19 1.24 -7.11 -31.30
CA ASP A 19 2.38 -6.98 -30.35
C ASP A 19 2.64 -5.58 -29.76
N GLY A 20 2.32 -4.51 -30.46
CA GLY A 20 2.51 -3.14 -29.96
C GLY A 20 1.38 -2.64 -29.06
N GLN A 21 0.15 -3.11 -29.28
CA GLN A 21 -1.01 -2.81 -28.44
C GLN A 21 -1.00 -3.64 -27.14
N MET A 22 -0.41 -4.84 -27.17
CA MET A 22 -0.31 -5.70 -26.00
C MET A 22 0.46 -5.03 -24.84
N LYS A 23 1.62 -4.43 -25.09
CA LYS A 23 2.42 -3.73 -24.05
C LYS A 23 1.71 -2.52 -23.46
N LEU A 24 0.95 -1.78 -24.27
CA LEU A 24 0.19 -0.62 -23.76
C LEU A 24 -1.03 -1.09 -22.96
N MET A 25 -1.68 -2.17 -23.38
CA MET A 25 -2.82 -2.74 -22.64
C MET A 25 -2.35 -3.36 -21.33
N ASP A 26 -1.23 -4.08 -21.31
CA ASP A 26 -0.65 -4.64 -20.09
C ASP A 26 -0.32 -3.54 -19.07
N PHE A 27 0.26 -2.43 -19.51
CA PHE A 27 0.56 -1.27 -18.66
C PHE A 27 -0.71 -0.59 -18.13
N LEU A 28 -1.73 -0.41 -18.97
CA LEU A 28 -3.02 0.15 -18.55
C LEU A 28 -3.76 -0.77 -17.59
N ASP A 29 -3.65 -2.07 -17.79
CA ASP A 29 -4.25 -3.07 -16.91
C ASP A 29 -3.53 -3.14 -15.57
N GLU A 30 -2.21 -3.01 -15.52
CA GLU A 30 -1.44 -2.92 -14.28
C GLU A 30 -1.84 -1.67 -13.46
N GLN A 31 -1.98 -0.51 -14.09
CA GLN A 31 -2.46 0.71 -13.42
C GLN A 31 -3.90 0.58 -12.91
N ARG A 32 -4.78 -0.08 -13.67
CA ARG A 32 -6.15 -0.33 -13.24
C ARG A 32 -6.21 -1.30 -12.07
N MET A 33 -5.40 -2.35 -12.12
CA MET A 33 -5.30 -3.33 -11.04
C MET A 33 -4.71 -2.71 -9.76
N SER A 34 -3.72 -1.84 -9.88
CA SER A 34 -3.19 -1.09 -8.74
C SER A 34 -4.28 -0.27 -8.04
N ARG A 35 -5.01 0.55 -8.79
CA ARG A 35 -6.12 1.35 -8.25
C ARG A 35 -7.24 0.50 -7.65
N LEU A 36 -7.55 -0.65 -8.27
CA LEU A 36 -8.55 -1.58 -7.76
C LEU A 36 -8.09 -2.20 -6.45
N TYR A 37 -6.81 -2.56 -6.34
CA TYR A 37 -6.22 -3.12 -5.13
C TYR A 37 -6.22 -2.11 -3.98
N GLU A 38 -5.75 -0.89 -4.21
CA GLU A 38 -5.79 0.22 -3.24
C GLU A 38 -7.22 0.44 -2.72
N LYS A 39 -8.19 0.55 -3.64
CA LYS A 39 -9.59 0.73 -3.29
C LYS A 39 -10.17 -0.46 -2.55
N PHE A 40 -9.81 -1.69 -2.93
CA PHE A 40 -10.24 -2.90 -2.23
C PHE A 40 -9.79 -2.89 -0.77
N ILE A 41 -8.51 -2.58 -0.51
CA ILE A 41 -7.97 -2.51 0.85
C ILE A 41 -8.67 -1.41 1.66
N LEU A 42 -8.81 -0.22 1.10
CA LEU A 42 -9.48 0.91 1.75
C LEU A 42 -10.92 0.57 2.16
N GLU A 43 -11.71 0.05 1.23
CA GLU A 43 -13.12 -0.29 1.49
C GLU A 43 -13.26 -1.52 2.40
N TYR A 44 -12.30 -2.44 2.36
CA TYR A 44 -12.25 -3.57 3.28
C TYR A 44 -12.15 -3.08 4.73
N TYR A 45 -11.20 -2.18 5.04
CA TYR A 45 -11.05 -1.64 6.39
C TYR A 45 -12.25 -0.81 6.83
N LYS A 46 -12.80 0.05 5.98
CA LYS A 46 -14.02 0.81 6.28
C LYS A 46 -15.19 -0.09 6.66
N LYS A 47 -15.32 -1.23 5.99
CA LYS A 47 -16.45 -2.14 6.19
C LYS A 47 -16.30 -3.04 7.41
N HIS A 48 -15.09 -3.54 7.65
CA HIS A 48 -14.85 -4.61 8.63
C HIS A 48 -14.28 -4.13 9.96
N TYR A 49 -13.80 -2.87 10.01
CA TYR A 49 -13.21 -2.26 11.21
C TYR A 49 -13.84 -0.89 11.50
N PRO A 50 -15.13 -0.87 11.89
CA PRO A 50 -15.86 0.38 12.11
C PRO A 50 -15.32 1.20 13.29
N GLU A 51 -14.52 0.60 14.17
CA GLU A 51 -13.83 1.25 15.28
C GLU A 51 -12.62 2.09 14.83
N LEU A 52 -12.16 1.91 13.59
CA LEU A 52 -11.05 2.67 13.01
C LEU A 52 -11.57 3.87 12.20
N SER A 53 -10.88 4.99 12.29
CA SER A 53 -11.00 6.05 11.29
C SER A 53 -10.19 5.64 10.07
N VAL A 54 -10.88 5.38 8.95
CA VAL A 54 -10.28 4.88 7.72
C VAL A 54 -10.45 5.88 6.59
N SER A 55 -9.36 6.33 6.00
CA SER A 55 -9.38 7.30 4.89
C SER A 55 -8.18 7.14 3.95
N ALA A 56 -8.26 7.75 2.77
CA ALA A 56 -7.12 8.05 1.92
C ALA A 56 -6.75 9.52 2.15
N SER A 57 -5.84 9.77 3.08
CA SER A 57 -5.57 11.11 3.59
C SER A 57 -4.36 11.76 2.93
N GLN A 58 -4.46 13.06 2.70
CA GLN A 58 -3.29 13.87 2.41
C GLN A 58 -2.45 14.05 3.67
N ILE A 59 -1.14 14.02 3.50
CA ILE A 59 -0.16 14.22 4.56
C ILE A 59 0.59 15.51 4.23
N PRO A 60 0.38 16.59 5.01
CA PRO A 60 1.12 17.83 4.78
C PRO A 60 2.62 17.65 5.08
N TRP A 61 3.44 18.38 4.34
CA TRP A 61 4.87 18.48 4.64
C TRP A 61 5.07 19.21 5.97
N SER A 62 5.91 18.67 6.80
CA SER A 62 6.36 19.35 8.02
C SER A 62 7.57 20.22 7.65
N LEU A 63 7.39 21.53 7.69
CA LEU A 63 8.37 22.50 7.21
C LEU A 63 8.79 23.44 8.34
N ASP A 64 10.09 23.57 8.56
CA ASP A 64 10.66 24.44 9.61
C ASP A 64 10.46 25.93 9.32
N ASP A 65 10.46 26.30 8.02
CA ASP A 65 10.32 27.68 7.56
C ASP A 65 8.93 28.00 6.99
N GLY A 66 8.06 27.01 6.85
CA GLY A 66 6.72 27.14 6.29
C GLY A 66 6.68 27.36 4.77
N ILE A 67 7.82 27.32 4.06
CA ILE A 67 7.89 27.55 2.60
C ILE A 67 7.69 26.23 1.87
N GLY A 68 6.48 26.00 1.35
CA GLY A 68 6.08 24.75 0.67
C GLY A 68 5.84 24.88 -0.83
N ASP A 69 6.27 25.96 -1.45
CA ASP A 69 6.08 26.20 -2.89
C ASP A 69 6.70 25.07 -3.71
N MET A 70 5.95 24.55 -4.70
CA MET A 70 6.38 23.47 -5.59
C MET A 70 6.55 22.08 -4.93
N LEU A 71 6.27 21.92 -3.64
CA LEU A 71 6.27 20.58 -3.04
C LEU A 71 5.08 19.75 -3.53
N PRO A 72 5.30 18.47 -3.89
CA PRO A 72 4.22 17.60 -4.34
C PRO A 72 3.29 17.28 -3.17
N ILE A 73 2.01 17.04 -3.48
CA ILE A 73 1.06 16.54 -2.48
C ILE A 73 1.45 15.11 -2.11
N MET A 74 1.63 14.84 -0.81
CA MET A 74 1.73 13.49 -0.29
C MET A 74 0.32 12.97 0.02
N GLN A 75 -0.03 11.83 -0.55
CA GLN A 75 -1.30 11.18 -0.30
C GLN A 75 -1.08 9.70 -0.03
N SER A 76 -1.57 9.22 1.11
CA SER A 76 -1.56 7.79 1.44
C SER A 76 -2.71 7.07 0.73
N ASP A 77 -2.49 5.81 0.36
CA ASP A 77 -3.56 4.96 -0.17
C ASP A 77 -4.56 4.63 0.95
N ILE A 78 -4.06 4.26 2.12
CA ILE A 78 -4.88 3.97 3.29
C ILE A 78 -4.24 4.60 4.54
N HIS A 79 -5.04 5.30 5.31
CA HIS A 79 -4.70 5.87 6.61
C HIS A 79 -5.69 5.32 7.63
N LEU A 80 -5.18 4.57 8.61
CA LEU A 80 -5.95 3.97 9.70
C LEU A 80 -5.58 4.66 11.00
N GLN A 81 -6.58 5.04 11.80
CA GLN A 81 -6.33 5.67 13.08
C GLN A 81 -7.30 5.15 14.14
N ARG A 82 -6.74 4.85 15.33
CA ARG A 82 -7.48 4.53 16.55
C ARG A 82 -6.85 5.29 17.72
N GLY A 83 -7.57 6.32 18.20
CA GLY A 83 -7.02 7.21 19.24
C GLY A 83 -5.71 7.88 18.77
N SER A 84 -4.63 7.67 19.53
CA SER A 84 -3.28 8.20 19.25
C SER A 84 -2.44 7.31 18.32
N THR A 85 -2.95 6.13 17.93
CA THR A 85 -2.21 5.20 17.06
C THR A 85 -2.63 5.38 15.61
N VAL A 86 -1.64 5.51 14.73
CA VAL A 86 -1.81 5.67 13.28
C VAL A 86 -1.01 4.61 12.54
N LEU A 87 -1.64 3.98 11.56
CA LEU A 87 -0.96 3.16 10.56
C LEU A 87 -1.23 3.71 9.16
N ILE A 88 -0.17 4.02 8.44
CA ILE A 88 -0.22 4.43 7.04
C ILE A 88 0.14 3.21 6.18
N ILE A 89 -0.74 2.86 5.23
CA ILE A 89 -0.51 1.74 4.31
C ILE A 89 -0.35 2.28 2.90
N ASP A 90 0.70 1.84 2.23
CA ASP A 90 0.99 2.05 0.83
C ASP A 90 0.79 0.71 0.11
N ALA A 91 -0.29 0.59 -0.65
CA ALA A 91 -0.72 -0.66 -1.29
C ALA A 91 -0.10 -0.77 -2.69
N LYS A 92 0.62 -1.83 -2.95
CA LYS A 92 1.37 -2.02 -4.19
C LYS A 92 0.96 -3.30 -4.93
N TYR A 93 0.53 -3.12 -6.17
CA TYR A 93 0.24 -4.21 -7.09
C TYR A 93 1.29 -4.21 -8.21
N TYR A 94 2.27 -5.11 -8.12
CA TYR A 94 3.36 -5.23 -9.08
C TYR A 94 3.46 -6.65 -9.62
N ALA A 95 4.01 -6.81 -10.81
CA ALA A 95 4.39 -8.12 -11.34
C ALA A 95 5.55 -8.77 -10.54
N SER A 96 6.40 -7.95 -9.90
CA SER A 96 7.47 -8.41 -9.00
C SER A 96 7.57 -7.50 -7.78
N THR A 97 7.58 -8.10 -6.59
CA THR A 97 7.66 -7.40 -5.30
C THR A 97 9.07 -6.99 -4.90
N THR A 98 10.07 -7.59 -5.54
CA THR A 98 11.49 -7.31 -5.30
C THR A 98 12.22 -6.99 -6.59
N GLN A 99 13.31 -6.24 -6.47
CA GLN A 99 14.27 -6.01 -7.55
C GLN A 99 15.57 -6.77 -7.26
N VAL A 100 16.28 -7.20 -8.30
CA VAL A 100 17.59 -7.81 -8.18
C VAL A 100 18.64 -6.74 -8.46
N GLN A 101 19.51 -6.48 -7.49
CA GLN A 101 20.64 -5.59 -7.64
C GLN A 101 21.87 -6.24 -7.00
N PHE A 102 22.96 -6.37 -7.77
CA PHE A 102 24.20 -7.02 -7.34
C PHE A 102 23.96 -8.42 -6.74
N ASP A 103 23.19 -9.26 -7.43
CA ASP A 103 22.79 -10.62 -7.00
C ASP A 103 22.05 -10.70 -5.65
N LYS A 104 21.51 -9.59 -5.18
CA LYS A 104 20.66 -9.54 -3.98
C LYS A 104 19.25 -9.08 -4.31
N HIS A 105 18.28 -9.76 -3.71
CA HIS A 105 16.89 -9.32 -3.74
C HIS A 105 16.71 -8.19 -2.72
N THR A 106 16.23 -7.05 -3.20
CA THR A 106 15.91 -5.90 -2.36
C THR A 106 14.52 -5.40 -2.65
N PHE A 107 13.91 -4.69 -1.71
CA PHE A 107 12.66 -3.98 -1.98
C PHE A 107 12.92 -2.79 -2.90
N HIS A 108 11.87 -2.33 -3.57
CA HIS A 108 11.93 -1.09 -4.33
C HIS A 108 12.18 0.09 -3.39
N SER A 109 13.35 0.70 -3.50
CA SER A 109 13.79 1.77 -2.59
C SER A 109 12.83 2.95 -2.55
N ASN A 110 12.22 3.29 -3.68
CA ASN A 110 11.25 4.39 -3.76
C ASN A 110 10.02 4.14 -2.85
N ASN A 111 9.56 2.90 -2.73
CA ASN A 111 8.44 2.58 -1.84
C ASN A 111 8.83 2.74 -0.37
N LEU A 112 10.06 2.35 0.00
CA LEU A 112 10.57 2.56 1.36
C LEU A 112 10.74 4.05 1.67
N TYR A 113 11.27 4.84 0.74
CA TYR A 113 11.38 6.30 0.91
C TYR A 113 10.02 6.96 1.04
N GLN A 114 9.05 6.54 0.23
CA GLN A 114 7.69 7.05 0.24
C GLN A 114 7.04 6.81 1.60
N ILE A 115 6.97 5.55 2.05
CA ILE A 115 6.31 5.21 3.32
C ILE A 115 7.01 5.86 4.52
N PHE A 116 8.35 5.88 4.53
CA PHE A 116 9.12 6.52 5.59
C PHE A 116 8.87 8.03 5.66
N THR A 117 8.82 8.70 4.50
CA THR A 117 8.50 10.13 4.40
C THR A 117 7.10 10.40 4.94
N TYR A 118 6.12 9.58 4.58
CA TYR A 118 4.74 9.71 5.06
C TYR A 118 4.65 9.59 6.58
N VAL A 119 5.28 8.55 7.13
CA VAL A 119 5.29 8.30 8.58
C VAL A 119 5.93 9.47 9.34
N LYS A 120 7.09 9.95 8.89
CA LYS A 120 7.80 11.06 9.55
C LYS A 120 7.01 12.37 9.48
N ASN A 121 6.48 12.73 8.33
CA ASN A 121 5.67 13.94 8.23
C ASN A 121 4.37 13.84 9.03
N ARG A 122 3.78 12.65 9.15
CA ARG A 122 2.59 12.46 10.00
C ARG A 122 2.92 12.52 11.50
N GLU A 123 4.06 11.97 11.91
CA GLU A 123 4.52 12.02 13.30
C GLU A 123 4.72 13.46 13.78
N TYR A 124 5.32 14.32 12.98
CA TYR A 124 5.54 15.75 13.31
C TYR A 124 4.25 16.57 13.45
N GLN A 125 3.11 16.04 13.01
CA GLN A 125 1.82 16.72 13.20
C GLN A 125 1.21 16.48 14.59
N PHE A 126 1.80 15.60 15.39
CA PHE A 126 1.38 15.35 16.75
C PHE A 126 2.29 16.10 17.72
N ASP A 127 1.67 16.87 18.62
CA ASP A 127 2.40 17.60 19.66
C ASP A 127 2.91 16.72 20.80
N ASP A 128 2.43 15.46 20.88
CA ASP A 128 2.69 14.54 21.99
C ASP A 128 3.54 13.32 21.57
N THR A 129 4.48 12.96 22.46
CA THR A 129 5.33 11.76 22.32
C THR A 129 4.58 10.44 22.52
N GLU A 130 3.32 10.46 22.95
CA GLU A 130 2.47 9.28 23.15
C GLU A 130 1.82 8.79 21.85
N ASN A 131 1.93 9.54 20.75
CA ASN A 131 1.39 9.14 19.46
C ASN A 131 2.32 8.17 18.76
N ALA A 132 1.76 7.02 18.38
CA ALA A 132 2.49 5.98 17.64
C ALA A 132 2.10 6.04 16.15
N VAL A 133 3.03 6.44 15.29
CA VAL A 133 2.84 6.39 13.84
C VAL A 133 3.69 5.27 13.26
N SER A 134 3.06 4.39 12.50
CA SER A 134 3.71 3.27 11.83
C SER A 134 3.37 3.26 10.33
N GLY A 135 4.21 2.58 9.55
CA GLY A 135 4.03 2.44 8.11
C GLY A 135 3.99 0.98 7.68
N MET A 136 3.25 0.71 6.61
CA MET A 136 3.20 -0.60 5.96
C MET A 136 3.23 -0.45 4.45
N ILE A 137 4.12 -1.19 3.79
CA ILE A 137 4.02 -1.47 2.37
C ILE A 137 3.30 -2.81 2.24
N LEU A 138 2.15 -2.81 1.58
CA LEU A 138 1.32 -4.00 1.40
C LEU A 138 1.30 -4.43 -0.06
N TYR A 139 2.12 -5.41 -0.38
CA TYR A 139 2.17 -5.98 -1.73
C TYR A 139 1.04 -6.99 -1.96
N ALA A 140 0.45 -6.97 -3.15
CA ALA A 140 -0.28 -8.13 -3.64
C ALA A 140 0.73 -9.27 -3.94
N LYS A 141 0.38 -10.51 -3.57
CA LYS A 141 1.21 -11.68 -3.83
C LYS A 141 1.41 -11.90 -5.32
N THR A 142 2.64 -12.18 -5.70
CA THR A 142 3.05 -12.52 -7.07
C THR A 142 3.48 -13.99 -7.16
N ASP A 143 3.84 -14.44 -8.36
CA ASP A 143 4.43 -15.77 -8.59
C ASP A 143 5.92 -15.85 -8.18
N ALA A 144 6.50 -14.77 -7.65
CA ALA A 144 7.88 -14.75 -7.19
C ALA A 144 8.07 -15.70 -5.99
N VAL A 145 9.24 -16.36 -5.95
CA VAL A 145 9.59 -17.28 -4.84
C VAL A 145 9.70 -16.55 -3.51
N ILE A 146 10.21 -15.29 -3.54
CA ILE A 146 10.38 -14.47 -2.34
C ILE A 146 9.15 -13.58 -2.19
N GLN A 147 8.43 -13.78 -1.09
CA GLN A 147 7.31 -12.93 -0.70
C GLN A 147 7.71 -12.12 0.54
N PRO A 148 7.65 -10.79 0.48
CA PRO A 148 7.99 -9.94 1.62
C PRO A 148 7.09 -10.19 2.84
N ASP A 149 7.72 -10.37 4.01
CA ASP A 149 7.07 -10.43 5.32
C ASP A 149 8.07 -9.98 6.39
N ASN A 150 8.34 -8.69 6.47
CA ASN A 150 9.38 -8.12 7.31
C ASN A 150 8.87 -6.95 8.14
N VAL A 151 9.48 -6.75 9.31
CA VAL A 151 9.23 -5.59 10.19
C VAL A 151 10.57 -4.95 10.55
N TYR A 152 10.63 -3.64 10.42
CA TYR A 152 11.82 -2.83 10.71
C TYR A 152 11.49 -1.75 11.73
N GLN A 153 12.46 -1.41 12.57
CA GLN A 153 12.41 -0.23 13.42
C GLN A 153 13.32 0.85 12.82
N MET A 154 12.74 1.96 12.43
CA MET A 154 13.42 3.05 11.73
C MET A 154 13.13 4.38 12.43
N HIS A 155 14.15 4.97 13.08
CA HIS A 155 14.01 6.27 13.77
C HIS A 155 12.79 6.38 14.71
N GLY A 156 12.56 5.33 15.50
CA GLY A 156 11.44 5.28 16.46
C GLY A 156 10.13 4.74 15.90
N ASN A 157 9.98 4.63 14.57
CA ASN A 157 8.76 4.14 13.94
C ASN A 157 8.91 2.71 13.46
N GLN A 158 7.81 1.96 13.50
CA GLN A 158 7.73 0.64 12.89
C GLN A 158 7.35 0.77 11.41
N ILE A 159 8.18 0.20 10.54
CA ILE A 159 7.89 0.07 9.10
C ILE A 159 7.82 -1.42 8.76
N SER A 160 6.69 -1.86 8.26
CA SER A 160 6.47 -3.25 7.84
C SER A 160 6.35 -3.37 6.33
N VAL A 161 6.78 -4.51 5.80
CA VAL A 161 6.60 -4.89 4.40
C VAL A 161 5.91 -6.23 4.40
N ARG A 162 4.68 -6.28 3.91
CA ARG A 162 3.79 -7.45 3.98
C ARG A 162 3.30 -7.84 2.60
N THR A 163 2.88 -9.09 2.47
CA THR A 163 2.28 -9.63 1.25
C THR A 163 0.89 -10.17 1.54
N LEU A 164 -0.09 -9.78 0.71
CA LEU A 164 -1.46 -10.25 0.77
C LEU A 164 -1.73 -11.22 -0.39
N ASP A 165 -2.08 -12.46 -0.06
CA ASP A 165 -2.46 -13.46 -1.06
C ASP A 165 -3.93 -13.31 -1.45
N LEU A 166 -4.17 -12.74 -2.63
CA LEU A 166 -5.52 -12.54 -3.18
C LEU A 166 -6.13 -13.82 -3.79
N ASN A 167 -5.36 -14.92 -3.90
CA ASN A 167 -5.85 -16.20 -4.41
C ASN A 167 -6.56 -17.03 -3.33
N LEU A 168 -6.42 -16.64 -2.06
CA LEU A 168 -7.11 -17.28 -0.95
C LEU A 168 -8.62 -16.98 -0.97
N PRO A 169 -9.46 -17.87 -0.42
CA PRO A 169 -10.86 -17.56 -0.15
C PRO A 169 -11.00 -16.29 0.68
N PHE A 170 -12.06 -15.51 0.40
CA PHE A 170 -12.24 -14.20 1.05
C PHE A 170 -12.24 -14.29 2.59
N GLU A 171 -12.84 -15.35 3.15
CA GLU A 171 -12.84 -15.57 4.61
C GLU A 171 -11.43 -15.73 5.18
N GLN A 172 -10.51 -16.33 4.43
CA GLN A 172 -9.10 -16.44 4.83
C GLN A 172 -8.36 -15.11 4.66
N VAL A 173 -8.60 -14.38 3.57
CA VAL A 173 -8.07 -13.03 3.38
C VAL A 173 -8.54 -12.10 4.51
N ALA A 174 -9.82 -12.19 4.87
CA ALA A 174 -10.41 -11.41 5.95
C ALA A 174 -9.88 -11.81 7.34
N GLY A 175 -9.51 -13.07 7.54
CA GLY A 175 -8.93 -13.57 8.78
C GLY A 175 -7.45 -13.27 8.95
N LEU A 176 -6.76 -12.83 7.88
CA LEU A 176 -5.41 -12.34 7.98
C LEU A 176 -5.45 -10.96 8.67
N SER A 177 -5.32 -10.98 10.00
CA SER A 177 -5.13 -9.74 10.79
C SER A 177 -3.80 -9.13 10.39
N LEU A 178 -3.80 -8.34 9.30
CA LEU A 178 -2.62 -7.63 8.82
C LEU A 178 -2.23 -6.49 9.78
N ILE A 179 -3.08 -6.22 10.77
CA ILE A 179 -2.94 -5.03 11.62
C ILE A 179 -3.03 -5.42 13.09
N HIS A 180 -2.01 -5.05 13.83
CA HIS A 180 -2.07 -4.86 15.27
C HIS A 180 -2.02 -3.34 15.55
N ILE A 181 -3.18 -2.68 15.51
CA ILE A 181 -3.36 -1.30 15.96
C ILE A 181 -4.03 -1.30 17.34
#